data_08d6372b1ba70e1586d99b18f416c173
#
_entry.id   08d6372b1ba70e1586d99b18f416c173
#
_cell.length_a   1.000
_cell.length_b   1.000
_cell.length_c   1.000
_cell.angle_alpha   90.00
_cell.angle_beta   90.00
_cell.angle_gamma   90.00
#
_symmetry.space_group_name_H-M   'P 1'
#
loop_
_entity.id
_entity.type
_entity.pdbx_description
1 polymer ?
#
loop_
_entity_poly.entity_id
_entity_poly.type
_entity_poly.pdbx_seq_one_letter_code
_entity_poly.pdbx_strand_id
1 'polypeptide(L)'
;MKNRQSLLLWMLLFWGSVSVFAQHAVKGRITDAKTGEPLIGVNVVLRGSSESGTISDLNGNYSLSVPESSSLIFSYIGYVTQEVSVEGKSVLDVSLSEDMEALEEVVVIGYGTMKKSDLTGSLSSVKSEDLTAYAVPNPVQALQGRAPGVQVTSNTGSPEGNFTIRIRGANSIKGSNDPLYIIDGFPANMSSVNPDDIESLEVLKDASATAIYGSRGSNGVVLITTKSGRKGKTTVTYDGSYGIQSQIKKLEMMDATEYMMFYNEQQLNNAGKEFFTADEIAFAGKGTDWQELVYKDAPLQTHSLSIAGGNDKTKFYVSG
;
A
#
# COMPACT_ATOMS: atom_id res chain seq x y z
N MET A 1 69.23 -23.70 22.37
CA MET A 1 68.04 -23.65 23.24
C MET A 1 67.57 -22.23 23.61
N LYS A 2 68.39 -21.20 23.46
CA LYS A 2 68.08 -19.77 23.80
C LYS A 2 67.02 -19.10 22.86
N ASN A 3 66.95 -19.48 21.61
CA ASN A 3 66.06 -18.79 20.65
C ASN A 3 64.57 -19.24 20.70
N ARG A 4 64.26 -20.41 21.27
CA ARG A 4 62.88 -20.89 21.42
C ARG A 4 62.14 -20.20 22.58
N GLN A 5 62.84 -19.79 23.62
CA GLN A 5 62.26 -19.10 24.79
C GLN A 5 61.92 -17.64 24.44
N SER A 6 62.74 -16.99 23.60
CA SER A 6 62.46 -15.63 23.12
C SER A 6 61.22 -15.57 22.21
N LEU A 7 61.01 -16.59 21.38
CA LEU A 7 59.83 -16.65 20.49
C LEU A 7 58.53 -16.85 21.24
N LEU A 8 58.57 -17.65 22.32
CA LEU A 8 57.42 -17.85 23.21
C LEU A 8 57.04 -16.59 24.00
N LEU A 9 58.06 -15.82 24.43
CA LEU A 9 57.81 -14.55 25.12
C LEU A 9 57.17 -13.48 24.19
N TRP A 10 57.57 -13.45 22.92
CA TRP A 10 56.94 -12.56 21.92
C TRP A 10 55.52 -12.98 21.55
N MET A 11 55.26 -14.28 21.53
CA MET A 11 53.91 -14.80 21.27
C MET A 11 52.92 -14.55 22.41
N LEU A 12 53.41 -14.54 23.65
CA LEU A 12 52.62 -14.17 24.84
C LEU A 12 52.33 -12.67 24.94
N LEU A 13 53.25 -11.82 24.46
CA LEU A 13 53.02 -10.38 24.41
C LEU A 13 52.05 -9.95 23.32
N PHE A 14 51.90 -10.74 22.24
CA PHE A 14 51.00 -10.45 21.15
C PHE A 14 49.53 -10.87 21.41
N TRP A 15 49.32 -11.78 22.43
CA TRP A 15 47.98 -12.28 22.77
C TRP A 15 47.27 -11.47 23.84
N GLY A 16 47.90 -10.39 24.34
CA GLY A 16 47.39 -9.56 25.44
C GLY A 16 46.55 -8.35 25.06
N SER A 17 46.33 -8.04 23.80
CA SER A 17 45.46 -6.92 23.41
C SER A 17 44.02 -7.32 23.08
N VAL A 18 43.33 -7.96 24.02
CA VAL A 18 41.89 -7.99 24.00
C VAL A 18 41.42 -6.61 24.42
N SER A 19 41.03 -5.80 23.44
CA SER A 19 40.33 -4.53 23.67
C SER A 19 39.02 -4.83 24.38
N VAL A 20 38.97 -4.76 25.69
CA VAL A 20 37.75 -4.75 26.46
C VAL A 20 37.08 -3.44 26.15
N PHE A 21 36.11 -3.43 25.27
CA PHE A 21 35.19 -2.29 25.11
C PHE A 21 34.45 -2.14 26.43
N ALA A 22 34.79 -1.12 27.19
CA ALA A 22 34.06 -0.76 28.39
C ALA A 22 32.64 -0.41 28.00
N GLN A 23 31.68 -1.25 28.34
CA GLN A 23 30.27 -0.93 28.21
C GLN A 23 29.88 0.01 29.35
N HIS A 24 29.32 1.15 28.99
CA HIS A 24 28.83 2.15 29.92
C HIS A 24 27.30 2.06 30.01
N ALA A 25 26.76 1.93 31.23
CA ALA A 25 25.32 1.90 31.43
C ALA A 25 24.77 3.34 31.44
N VAL A 26 24.03 3.69 30.40
CA VAL A 26 23.31 4.95 30.30
C VAL A 26 21.89 4.76 30.81
N LYS A 27 21.47 5.64 31.69
CA LYS A 27 20.12 5.71 32.24
C LYS A 27 19.56 7.09 32.02
N GLY A 28 18.25 7.24 31.98
CA GLY A 28 17.61 8.53 31.89
C GLY A 28 16.10 8.42 31.88
N ARG A 29 15.46 9.55 31.84
CA ARG A 29 14.02 9.67 31.78
C ARG A 29 13.61 10.33 30.47
N ILE A 30 12.55 9.81 29.86
CA ILE A 30 12.00 10.32 28.62
C ILE A 30 10.65 10.99 28.95
N THR A 31 10.52 12.25 28.55
CA THR A 31 9.34 13.06 28.83
C THR A 31 8.81 13.72 27.55
N ASP A 32 7.56 14.08 27.56
CA ASP A 32 6.97 14.96 26.55
C ASP A 32 7.52 16.39 26.73
N ALA A 33 7.94 17.00 25.64
CA ALA A 33 8.54 18.35 25.67
C ALA A 33 7.56 19.46 26.04
N LYS A 34 6.24 19.24 25.83
CA LYS A 34 5.19 20.23 26.05
C LYS A 34 4.52 20.08 27.42
N THR A 35 4.21 18.84 27.81
CA THR A 35 3.50 18.55 29.07
C THR A 35 4.43 18.19 30.22
N GLY A 36 5.65 17.72 29.94
CA GLY A 36 6.59 17.21 30.92
C GLY A 36 6.21 15.84 31.49
N GLU A 37 5.17 15.21 30.96
CA GLU A 37 4.72 13.89 31.39
C GLU A 37 5.67 12.78 30.92
N PRO A 38 5.84 11.68 31.67
CA PRO A 38 6.70 10.58 31.29
C PRO A 38 6.09 9.84 30.09
N LEU A 39 6.93 9.54 29.09
CA LEU A 39 6.53 8.76 27.93
C LEU A 39 6.86 7.28 28.14
N ILE A 40 5.81 6.45 28.10
CA ILE A 40 5.86 4.99 28.32
C ILE A 40 6.00 4.29 26.98
N GLY A 41 6.92 3.31 26.87
CA GLY A 41 7.02 2.49 25.65
C GLY A 41 7.82 3.15 24.52
N VAL A 42 8.61 4.18 24.83
CA VAL A 42 9.54 4.77 23.86
C VAL A 42 10.64 3.77 23.53
N ASN A 43 10.86 3.54 22.25
CA ASN A 43 11.92 2.65 21.78
C ASN A 43 13.25 3.40 21.76
N VAL A 44 14.27 2.86 22.44
CA VAL A 44 15.62 3.41 22.54
C VAL A 44 16.60 2.42 21.95
N VAL A 45 17.21 2.76 20.81
CA VAL A 45 18.12 1.87 20.07
C VAL A 45 19.49 2.51 19.88
N LEU A 46 20.51 1.69 19.87
CA LEU A 46 21.86 2.11 19.53
C LEU A 46 21.97 2.36 18.00
N ARG A 47 22.48 3.51 17.59
CA ARG A 47 22.72 3.80 16.18
C ARG A 47 23.65 2.76 15.56
N GLY A 48 23.21 2.12 14.48
CA GLY A 48 23.98 1.11 13.74
C GLY A 48 23.86 -0.32 14.28
N SER A 49 23.03 -0.56 15.32
CA SER A 49 22.71 -1.91 15.81
C SER A 49 21.22 -2.02 16.09
N SER A 50 20.54 -2.86 15.35
CA SER A 50 19.11 -3.17 15.59
C SER A 50 18.87 -4.17 16.74
N GLU A 51 19.92 -4.81 17.25
CA GLU A 51 19.83 -5.83 18.32
C GLU A 51 20.03 -5.24 19.73
N SER A 52 20.60 -4.03 19.83
CA SER A 52 20.86 -3.38 21.14
C SER A 52 19.87 -2.24 21.34
N GLY A 53 18.78 -2.53 22.04
CA GLY A 53 17.73 -1.57 22.37
C GLY A 53 17.02 -1.87 23.69
N THR A 54 16.26 -0.89 24.17
CA THR A 54 15.41 -1.00 25.37
C THR A 54 14.14 -0.16 25.15
N ILE A 55 13.17 -0.33 26.06
CA ILE A 55 11.90 0.40 26.02
C ILE A 55 11.75 1.14 27.35
N SER A 56 11.21 2.37 27.35
CA SER A 56 10.94 3.12 28.58
C SER A 56 9.82 2.49 29.41
N ASP A 57 9.98 2.53 30.72
CA ASP A 57 9.05 1.99 31.73
C ASP A 57 7.82 2.93 31.97
N LEU A 58 6.95 2.55 32.92
CA LEU A 58 5.76 3.32 33.31
C LEU A 58 6.06 4.74 33.80
N ASN A 59 7.27 5.02 34.25
CA ASN A 59 7.74 6.31 34.73
C ASN A 59 8.59 7.06 33.69
N GLY A 60 8.69 6.51 32.45
CA GLY A 60 9.51 7.03 31.37
C GLY A 60 11.00 6.74 31.52
N ASN A 61 11.42 5.91 32.47
CA ASN A 61 12.85 5.62 32.68
C ASN A 61 13.32 4.53 31.71
N TYR A 62 14.56 4.64 31.27
CA TYR A 62 15.23 3.62 30.47
C TYR A 62 16.64 3.34 30.98
N SER A 63 17.19 2.21 30.64
CA SER A 63 18.58 1.82 30.94
C SER A 63 19.12 0.95 29.81
N LEU A 64 20.25 1.36 29.23
CA LEU A 64 20.90 0.64 28.13
C LEU A 64 22.41 0.68 28.28
N SER A 65 23.10 -0.45 28.07
CA SER A 65 24.55 -0.54 28.09
C SER A 65 25.10 -0.32 26.70
N VAL A 66 25.90 0.73 26.53
CA VAL A 66 26.41 1.17 25.22
C VAL A 66 27.88 1.61 25.30
N PRO A 67 28.63 1.66 24.20
CA PRO A 67 29.94 2.26 24.14
C PRO A 67 29.90 3.77 24.45
N GLU A 68 30.96 4.33 25.07
CA GLU A 68 31.01 5.73 25.50
C GLU A 68 30.81 6.75 24.36
N SER A 69 31.26 6.43 23.15
CA SER A 69 31.18 7.32 21.97
C SER A 69 30.02 6.95 21.02
N SER A 70 28.90 6.48 21.56
CA SER A 70 27.74 6.08 20.78
C SER A 70 26.63 7.11 20.77
N SER A 71 25.73 7.00 19.76
CA SER A 71 24.49 7.77 19.70
C SER A 71 23.30 6.86 19.92
N LEU A 72 22.31 7.33 20.68
CA LEU A 72 21.03 6.67 20.89
C LEU A 72 19.96 7.33 20.04
N ILE A 73 19.10 6.50 19.46
CA ILE A 73 17.94 6.93 18.69
C ILE A 73 16.70 6.64 19.55
N PHE A 74 15.94 7.69 19.83
CA PHE A 74 14.69 7.65 20.57
C PHE A 74 13.54 7.77 19.57
N SER A 75 12.65 6.77 19.50
CA SER A 75 11.50 6.77 18.61
C SER A 75 10.23 6.37 19.35
N TYR A 76 9.14 7.13 19.11
CA TYR A 76 7.83 6.87 19.68
C TYR A 76 6.75 7.28 18.68
N ILE A 77 5.64 6.55 18.67
CA ILE A 77 4.53 6.82 17.74
C ILE A 77 3.93 8.18 18.04
N GLY A 78 3.87 9.07 17.06
CA GLY A 78 3.36 10.43 17.21
C GLY A 78 4.39 11.45 17.70
N TYR A 79 5.68 11.09 17.77
CA TYR A 79 6.77 11.98 18.19
C TYR A 79 7.90 12.00 17.17
N VAL A 80 8.58 13.15 17.09
CA VAL A 80 9.76 13.32 16.24
C VAL A 80 10.89 12.43 16.75
N THR A 81 11.41 11.55 15.88
CA THR A 81 12.57 10.71 16.22
C THR A 81 13.77 11.57 16.51
N GLN A 82 14.39 11.40 17.67
CA GLN A 82 15.55 12.19 18.11
C GLN A 82 16.79 11.31 18.24
N GLU A 83 17.91 11.77 17.71
CA GLU A 83 19.22 11.16 17.92
C GLU A 83 20.03 12.01 18.90
N VAL A 84 20.55 11.36 19.97
CA VAL A 84 21.33 12.02 21.01
C VAL A 84 22.64 11.27 21.24
N SER A 85 23.76 12.01 21.22
CA SER A 85 25.09 11.46 21.52
C SER A 85 25.27 11.24 23.02
N VAL A 86 25.80 10.07 23.38
CA VAL A 86 26.03 9.69 24.79
C VAL A 86 27.17 10.44 25.42
N GLU A 87 28.30 10.65 24.70
CA GLU A 87 29.49 11.42 25.12
C GLU A 87 29.97 11.09 26.55
N GLY A 88 29.91 9.81 26.93
CA GLY A 88 30.33 9.35 28.26
C GLY A 88 29.40 9.72 29.42
N LYS A 89 28.22 10.26 29.17
CA LYS A 89 27.22 10.59 30.19
C LYS A 89 26.55 9.34 30.71
N SER A 90 26.51 9.17 32.04
CA SER A 90 25.80 8.06 32.71
C SER A 90 24.29 8.33 32.85
N VAL A 91 23.88 9.60 32.79
CA VAL A 91 22.47 10.02 32.87
C VAL A 91 22.20 10.89 31.66
N LEU A 92 21.15 10.53 30.90
CA LEU A 92 20.73 11.21 29.68
C LEU A 92 19.21 11.34 29.66
N ASP A 93 18.70 12.47 30.12
CA ASP A 93 17.26 12.77 30.04
C ASP A 93 16.94 13.36 28.69
N VAL A 94 15.83 12.90 28.09
CA VAL A 94 15.42 13.29 26.75
C VAL A 94 13.95 13.75 26.75
N SER A 95 13.71 14.89 26.10
CA SER A 95 12.35 15.39 25.90
C SER A 95 11.99 15.26 24.43
N LEU A 96 10.99 14.45 24.10
CA LEU A 96 10.51 14.28 22.74
C LEU A 96 9.40 15.27 22.42
N SER A 97 9.48 15.88 21.25
CA SER A 97 8.44 16.76 20.73
C SER A 97 7.42 15.96 19.93
N GLU A 98 6.13 16.24 20.11
CA GLU A 98 5.08 15.68 19.28
C GLU A 98 5.38 15.98 17.80
N ASP A 99 5.25 14.96 16.97
CA ASP A 99 5.31 15.11 15.52
C ASP A 99 3.92 15.56 15.02
N MET A 100 3.72 16.87 15.02
CA MET A 100 2.47 17.48 14.55
C MET A 100 2.23 17.28 13.06
N GLU A 101 3.26 16.95 12.27
CA GLU A 101 3.10 16.64 10.85
C GLU A 101 2.59 15.20 10.61
N ALA A 102 2.84 14.26 11.53
CA ALA A 102 2.40 12.86 11.40
C ALA A 102 0.92 12.63 11.73
N LEU A 103 0.23 13.60 12.34
CA LEU A 103 -1.17 13.44 12.81
C LEU A 103 -2.20 14.22 11.99
N GLU A 104 -1.79 15.06 11.06
CA GLU A 104 -2.73 15.84 10.24
C GLU A 104 -2.87 15.20 8.84
N GLU A 105 -3.63 14.10 8.75
CA GLU A 105 -4.15 13.68 7.44
C GLU A 105 -5.12 14.76 6.94
N VAL A 106 -4.67 15.56 5.98
CA VAL A 106 -5.46 16.60 5.33
C VAL A 106 -6.09 16.01 4.08
N VAL A 107 -7.42 16.06 4.01
CA VAL A 107 -8.16 15.62 2.82
C VAL A 107 -8.56 16.85 2.00
N VAL A 108 -8.32 16.80 0.70
CA VAL A 108 -8.76 17.85 -0.23
C VAL A 108 -10.25 17.66 -0.52
N ILE A 109 -11.10 18.51 0.03
CA ILE A 109 -12.55 18.43 -0.14
C ILE A 109 -13.08 19.70 -0.84
N GLY A 110 -13.72 19.51 -1.98
CA GLY A 110 -14.29 20.60 -2.74
C GLY A 110 -13.23 21.62 -3.16
N TYR A 111 -13.34 22.84 -2.65
CA TYR A 111 -12.43 23.94 -2.99
C TYR A 111 -11.42 24.26 -1.88
N GLY A 112 -11.21 23.33 -0.93
CA GLY A 112 -10.32 23.55 0.20
C GLY A 112 -9.77 22.26 0.81
N THR A 113 -8.87 22.41 1.74
CA THR A 113 -8.32 21.31 2.54
C THR A 113 -8.99 21.30 3.91
N MET A 114 -9.50 20.16 4.35
CA MET A 114 -10.02 19.95 5.71
C MET A 114 -9.25 18.84 6.40
N LYS A 115 -9.13 18.96 7.73
CA LYS A 115 -8.58 17.86 8.52
C LYS A 115 -9.55 16.69 8.49
N LYS A 116 -9.05 15.49 8.38
CA LYS A 116 -9.85 14.25 8.37
C LYS A 116 -10.69 14.12 9.65
N SER A 117 -10.16 14.62 10.78
CA SER A 117 -10.86 14.70 12.08
C SER A 117 -12.12 15.59 12.06
N ASP A 118 -12.16 16.58 11.18
CA ASP A 118 -13.24 17.57 11.11
C ASP A 118 -14.41 17.09 10.23
N LEU A 119 -14.20 15.96 9.54
CA LEU A 119 -15.24 15.30 8.74
C LEU A 119 -16.16 14.48 9.65
N THR A 120 -17.33 15.00 9.94
CA THR A 120 -18.35 14.35 10.78
C THR A 120 -19.09 13.19 10.09
N GLY A 121 -18.82 12.92 8.82
CA GLY A 121 -19.45 11.88 8.01
C GLY A 121 -18.72 10.53 8.07
N SER A 122 -19.44 9.44 7.66
CA SER A 122 -18.82 8.11 7.51
C SER A 122 -17.86 8.09 6.33
N LEU A 123 -16.58 8.22 6.62
CA LEU A 123 -15.48 8.18 5.69
C LEU A 123 -14.85 6.78 5.68
N SER A 124 -14.60 6.22 4.50
CA SER A 124 -13.70 5.07 4.35
C SER A 124 -12.46 5.52 3.61
N SER A 125 -11.31 5.35 4.23
CA SER A 125 -10.01 5.72 3.66
C SER A 125 -9.22 4.45 3.36
N VAL A 126 -8.58 4.41 2.20
CA VAL A 126 -7.63 3.38 1.77
C VAL A 126 -6.33 4.08 1.41
N LYS A 127 -5.23 3.68 2.05
CA LYS A 127 -3.91 4.29 1.86
C LYS A 127 -3.17 3.67 0.67
N SER A 128 -2.16 4.37 0.17
CA SER A 128 -1.29 3.92 -0.92
C SER A 128 -0.72 2.52 -0.68
N GLU A 129 -0.27 2.23 0.54
CA GLU A 129 0.30 0.93 0.93
C GLU A 129 -0.69 -0.22 0.72
N ASP A 130 -1.97 0.02 1.00
CA ASP A 130 -3.03 -0.95 0.77
C ASP A 130 -3.38 -1.09 -0.71
N LEU A 131 -3.26 -0.01 -1.49
CA LEU A 131 -3.54 -0.02 -2.93
C LEU A 131 -2.46 -0.77 -3.70
N THR A 132 -1.20 -0.62 -3.31
CA THR A 132 -0.04 -1.23 -3.96
C THR A 132 0.30 -2.64 -3.45
N ALA A 133 -0.36 -3.11 -2.36
CA ALA A 133 -0.16 -4.45 -1.81
C ALA A 133 -0.43 -5.58 -2.82
N TYR A 134 -1.18 -5.32 -3.85
CA TYR A 134 -1.43 -6.23 -4.98
C TYR A 134 -1.16 -5.47 -6.29
N ALA A 135 -0.46 -6.10 -7.22
CA ALA A 135 -0.25 -5.57 -8.56
C ALA A 135 -1.57 -5.61 -9.35
N VAL A 136 -2.47 -4.66 -9.07
CA VAL A 136 -3.74 -4.53 -9.78
C VAL A 136 -3.63 -3.39 -10.80
N PRO A 137 -4.01 -3.63 -12.05
CA PRO A 137 -3.91 -2.61 -13.11
C PRO A 137 -4.91 -1.45 -12.93
N ASN A 138 -5.92 -1.61 -12.07
CA ASN A 138 -6.96 -0.60 -11.87
C ASN A 138 -7.14 -0.28 -10.37
N PRO A 139 -6.99 1.00 -9.95
CA PRO A 139 -7.16 1.39 -8.55
C PRO A 139 -8.55 1.10 -7.98
N VAL A 140 -9.58 1.01 -8.83
CA VAL A 140 -10.94 0.62 -8.44
C VAL A 140 -10.98 -0.79 -7.86
N GLN A 141 -10.21 -1.71 -8.45
CA GLN A 141 -10.13 -3.09 -7.97
C GLN A 141 -9.53 -3.17 -6.56
N ALA A 142 -8.60 -2.29 -6.25
CA ALA A 142 -8.01 -2.23 -4.91
C ALA A 142 -8.99 -1.81 -3.81
N LEU A 143 -10.12 -1.18 -4.16
CA LEU A 143 -11.21 -0.87 -3.21
C LEU A 143 -12.05 -2.09 -2.82
N GLN A 144 -12.01 -3.16 -3.60
CA GLN A 144 -12.87 -4.32 -3.40
C GLN A 144 -12.59 -4.96 -2.03
N GLY A 145 -13.64 -5.04 -1.19
CA GLY A 145 -13.56 -5.62 0.16
C GLY A 145 -12.88 -4.74 1.22
N ARG A 146 -12.32 -3.55 0.86
CA ARG A 146 -11.62 -2.66 1.79
C ARG A 146 -12.42 -1.46 2.25
N ALA A 147 -13.41 -1.05 1.48
CA ALA A 147 -14.29 0.07 1.84
C ALA A 147 -15.70 -0.45 2.20
N PRO A 148 -16.13 -0.45 3.48
CA PRO A 148 -17.46 -0.89 3.88
C PRO A 148 -18.55 -0.10 3.16
N GLY A 149 -19.55 -0.79 2.59
CA GLY A 149 -20.66 -0.15 1.83
C GLY A 149 -20.30 0.26 0.40
N VAL A 150 -19.12 -0.14 -0.08
CA VAL A 150 -18.70 0.01 -1.48
C VAL A 150 -18.71 -1.36 -2.14
N GLN A 151 -19.49 -1.50 -3.20
CA GLN A 151 -19.51 -2.69 -4.03
C GLN A 151 -18.74 -2.41 -5.32
N VAL A 152 -17.73 -3.21 -5.58
CA VAL A 152 -16.97 -3.17 -6.84
C VAL A 152 -17.28 -4.44 -7.61
N THR A 153 -17.77 -4.29 -8.83
CA THR A 153 -18.11 -5.41 -9.72
C THR A 153 -17.30 -5.28 -11.01
N SER A 154 -16.65 -6.35 -11.43
CA SER A 154 -16.07 -6.43 -12.76
C SER A 154 -17.18 -6.74 -13.77
N ASN A 155 -17.31 -5.92 -14.80
CA ASN A 155 -18.33 -6.11 -15.84
C ASN A 155 -17.88 -7.10 -16.90
N THR A 156 -16.59 -7.37 -16.97
CA THR A 156 -15.98 -8.29 -17.93
C THR A 156 -14.91 -9.13 -17.26
N GLY A 157 -14.57 -10.27 -17.81
CA GLY A 157 -13.45 -11.08 -17.37
C GLY A 157 -12.09 -10.59 -17.89
N SER A 158 -12.06 -9.45 -18.61
CA SER A 158 -10.82 -8.87 -19.11
C SER A 158 -9.96 -8.32 -17.98
N PRO A 159 -8.64 -8.50 -18.00
CA PRO A 159 -7.72 -7.91 -17.04
C PRO A 159 -7.80 -6.38 -16.96
N GLU A 160 -8.07 -5.71 -18.08
CA GLU A 160 -8.30 -4.27 -18.18
C GLU A 160 -9.79 -3.90 -18.11
N GLY A 161 -10.62 -4.84 -17.62
CA GLY A 161 -12.07 -4.71 -17.64
C GLY A 161 -12.57 -3.48 -16.89
N ASN A 162 -13.69 -2.95 -17.38
CA ASN A 162 -14.38 -1.86 -16.70
C ASN A 162 -14.98 -2.36 -15.39
N PHE A 163 -14.66 -1.66 -14.33
CA PHE A 163 -15.24 -1.90 -13.02
C PHE A 163 -16.38 -0.92 -12.76
N THR A 164 -17.45 -1.43 -12.20
CA THR A 164 -18.57 -0.62 -11.72
C THR A 164 -18.47 -0.48 -10.21
N ILE A 165 -18.44 0.75 -9.71
CA ILE A 165 -18.53 1.06 -8.29
C ILE A 165 -19.96 1.43 -7.95
N ARG A 166 -20.48 0.88 -6.86
CA ARG A 166 -21.74 1.27 -6.24
C ARG A 166 -21.52 1.59 -4.77
N ILE A 167 -21.93 2.78 -4.35
CA ILE A 167 -21.83 3.23 -2.97
C ILE A 167 -23.23 3.22 -2.37
N ARG A 168 -23.45 2.34 -1.38
CA ARG A 168 -24.76 2.15 -0.72
C ARG A 168 -25.90 1.76 -1.66
N GLY A 169 -25.59 1.15 -2.81
CA GLY A 169 -26.58 0.66 -3.76
C GLY A 169 -26.83 1.56 -4.95
N ALA A 170 -27.97 1.37 -5.61
CA ALA A 170 -28.39 2.13 -6.78
C ALA A 170 -29.48 3.12 -6.39
N ASN A 171 -29.33 4.39 -6.73
CA ASN A 171 -30.27 5.46 -6.44
C ASN A 171 -31.19 5.79 -7.62
N SER A 172 -30.80 5.42 -8.84
CA SER A 172 -31.53 5.73 -10.06
C SER A 172 -31.84 4.48 -10.87
N ILE A 173 -33.05 4.41 -11.39
CA ILE A 173 -33.49 3.33 -12.30
C ILE A 173 -33.09 3.66 -13.75
N LYS A 174 -33.09 4.93 -14.14
CA LYS A 174 -32.86 5.37 -15.52
C LYS A 174 -31.54 6.12 -15.72
N GLY A 175 -30.98 6.70 -14.66
CA GLY A 175 -29.73 7.48 -14.70
C GLY A 175 -28.51 6.65 -14.32
N SER A 176 -27.33 7.22 -14.49
CA SER A 176 -26.09 6.61 -13.95
C SER A 176 -26.14 6.53 -12.44
N ASN A 177 -25.65 5.43 -11.92
CA ASN A 177 -25.45 5.21 -10.49
C ASN A 177 -23.95 5.24 -10.13
N ASP A 178 -23.10 5.73 -11.03
CA ASP A 178 -21.67 5.82 -10.80
C ASP A 178 -21.36 6.95 -9.80
N PRO A 179 -20.41 6.78 -8.90
CA PRO A 179 -19.99 7.84 -7.99
C PRO A 179 -19.27 8.95 -8.75
N LEU A 180 -19.22 10.12 -8.15
CA LEU A 180 -18.41 11.23 -8.65
C LEU A 180 -16.95 11.02 -8.23
N TYR A 181 -16.02 11.03 -9.18
CA TYR A 181 -14.59 10.99 -8.89
C TYR A 181 -14.02 12.40 -8.84
N ILE A 182 -13.29 12.69 -7.78
CA ILE A 182 -12.59 13.96 -7.56
C ILE A 182 -11.11 13.64 -7.37
N ILE A 183 -10.27 14.15 -8.24
CA ILE A 183 -8.82 13.97 -8.22
C ILE A 183 -8.19 15.30 -7.89
N ASP A 184 -7.51 15.40 -6.75
CA ASP A 184 -6.88 16.63 -6.24
C ASP A 184 -7.82 17.86 -6.28
N GLY A 185 -9.11 17.64 -5.94
CA GLY A 185 -10.14 18.66 -5.90
C GLY A 185 -10.89 18.90 -7.23
N PHE A 186 -10.53 18.23 -8.31
CA PHE A 186 -11.17 18.41 -9.61
C PHE A 186 -11.95 17.16 -10.06
N PRO A 187 -13.16 17.32 -10.61
CA PRO A 187 -13.89 16.20 -11.21
C PRO A 187 -13.12 15.63 -12.42
N ALA A 188 -12.82 14.36 -12.37
CA ALA A 188 -12.08 13.67 -13.43
C ALA A 188 -12.46 12.17 -13.51
N ASN A 189 -11.96 11.49 -14.53
CA ASN A 189 -12.13 10.04 -14.65
C ASN A 189 -11.03 9.29 -13.89
N MET A 190 -11.40 8.18 -13.25
CA MET A 190 -10.46 7.31 -12.54
C MET A 190 -9.33 6.78 -13.44
N SER A 191 -9.61 6.55 -14.72
CA SER A 191 -8.64 6.06 -15.71
C SER A 191 -7.53 7.07 -16.07
N SER A 192 -7.65 8.32 -15.61
CA SER A 192 -6.64 9.35 -15.86
C SER A 192 -5.49 9.36 -14.85
N VAL A 193 -5.55 8.52 -13.81
CA VAL A 193 -4.53 8.47 -12.75
C VAL A 193 -3.89 7.08 -12.70
N ASN A 194 -2.57 7.08 -12.66
CA ASN A 194 -1.83 5.84 -12.41
C ASN A 194 -2.04 5.41 -10.95
N PRO A 195 -2.37 4.12 -10.69
CA PRO A 195 -2.49 3.60 -9.32
C PRO A 195 -1.30 3.91 -8.42
N ASP A 196 -0.08 3.86 -8.98
CA ASP A 196 1.17 4.10 -8.25
C ASP A 196 1.34 5.55 -7.80
N ASP A 197 0.62 6.50 -8.43
CA ASP A 197 0.65 7.92 -8.05
C ASP A 197 -0.38 8.28 -6.99
N ILE A 198 -1.22 7.35 -6.56
CA ILE A 198 -2.25 7.62 -5.55
C ILE A 198 -1.61 7.58 -4.15
N GLU A 199 -1.79 8.65 -3.38
CA GLU A 199 -1.41 8.73 -1.96
C GLU A 199 -2.52 8.18 -1.06
N SER A 200 -3.76 8.61 -1.31
CA SER A 200 -4.93 8.12 -0.58
C SER A 200 -6.18 8.13 -1.45
N LEU A 201 -7.13 7.27 -1.09
CA LEU A 201 -8.43 7.18 -1.69
C LEU A 201 -9.48 7.16 -0.59
N GLU A 202 -10.36 8.18 -0.60
CA GLU A 202 -11.42 8.31 0.37
C GLU A 202 -12.79 8.21 -0.28
N VAL A 203 -13.71 7.49 0.37
CA VAL A 203 -15.07 7.33 -0.11
C VAL A 203 -16.04 8.05 0.82
N LEU A 204 -16.66 9.12 0.32
CA LEU A 204 -17.72 9.85 0.98
C LEU A 204 -19.07 9.20 0.69
N LYS A 205 -19.72 8.67 1.73
CA LYS A 205 -20.95 7.89 1.60
C LYS A 205 -22.17 8.65 2.10
N ASP A 206 -21.99 9.58 3.04
CA ASP A 206 -23.08 10.27 3.69
C ASP A 206 -23.46 11.57 2.98
N ALA A 207 -24.73 11.91 2.99
CA ALA A 207 -25.24 13.11 2.36
C ALA A 207 -24.59 14.39 2.90
N SER A 208 -24.25 14.44 4.18
CA SER A 208 -23.54 15.57 4.80
C SER A 208 -22.15 15.77 4.21
N ALA A 209 -21.41 14.69 4.00
CA ALA A 209 -20.06 14.73 3.43
C ALA A 209 -20.08 15.02 1.91
N THR A 210 -21.13 14.59 1.18
CA THR A 210 -21.25 14.79 -0.26
C THR A 210 -21.97 16.11 -0.63
N ALA A 211 -22.55 16.83 0.35
CA ALA A 211 -23.36 18.04 0.11
C ALA A 211 -22.62 19.13 -0.67
N ILE A 212 -21.31 19.29 -0.48
CA ILE A 212 -20.49 20.27 -1.18
C ILE A 212 -20.40 20.04 -2.70
N TYR A 213 -20.68 18.79 -3.15
CA TYR A 213 -20.66 18.41 -4.57
C TYR A 213 -22.07 18.49 -5.20
N GLY A 214 -23.08 18.90 -4.39
CA GLY A 214 -24.47 19.05 -4.84
C GLY A 214 -25.08 17.75 -5.36
N SER A 215 -25.99 17.84 -6.33
CA SER A 215 -26.68 16.69 -6.92
C SER A 215 -25.74 15.68 -7.60
N ARG A 216 -24.57 16.10 -8.05
CA ARG A 216 -23.55 15.20 -8.65
C ARG A 216 -22.96 14.22 -7.63
N GLY A 217 -22.99 14.57 -6.33
CA GLY A 217 -22.52 13.71 -5.25
C GLY A 217 -23.59 12.75 -4.71
N SER A 218 -24.79 12.70 -5.29
CA SER A 218 -25.91 11.87 -4.77
C SER A 218 -25.63 10.37 -4.75
N ASN A 219 -24.79 9.87 -5.64
CA ASN A 219 -24.37 8.46 -5.72
C ASN A 219 -23.10 8.16 -4.89
N GLY A 220 -22.67 9.12 -4.06
CA GLY A 220 -21.40 9.09 -3.35
C GLY A 220 -20.27 9.76 -4.14
N VAL A 221 -19.19 10.05 -3.43
CA VAL A 221 -18.00 10.69 -3.99
C VAL A 221 -16.76 9.89 -3.63
N VAL A 222 -15.89 9.67 -4.59
CA VAL A 222 -14.58 9.07 -4.41
C VAL A 222 -13.54 10.17 -4.57
N LEU A 223 -12.89 10.51 -3.47
CA LEU A 223 -11.78 11.46 -3.46
C LEU A 223 -10.48 10.72 -3.67
N ILE A 224 -9.66 11.22 -4.55
CA ILE A 224 -8.35 10.69 -4.86
C ILE A 224 -7.34 11.80 -4.63
N THR A 225 -6.42 11.56 -3.72
CA THR A 225 -5.29 12.45 -3.49
C THR A 225 -4.05 11.82 -4.11
N THR A 226 -3.38 12.56 -4.99
CA THR A 226 -2.16 12.07 -5.61
C THR A 226 -0.93 12.42 -4.79
N LYS A 227 0.14 11.63 -4.96
CA LYS A 227 1.43 11.86 -4.32
C LYS A 227 1.97 13.23 -4.72
N SER A 228 2.47 13.97 -3.75
CA SER A 228 3.01 15.31 -3.95
C SER A 228 4.45 15.42 -3.46
N GLY A 229 5.19 16.42 -3.93
CA GLY A 229 6.53 16.70 -3.45
C GLY A 229 6.51 17.15 -1.98
N ARG A 230 7.47 16.67 -1.19
CA ARG A 230 7.65 17.04 0.21
C ARG A 230 8.96 17.80 0.41
N LYS A 231 8.98 18.66 1.44
CA LYS A 231 10.23 19.33 1.86
C LYS A 231 11.23 18.27 2.34
N GLY A 232 12.43 18.30 1.80
CA GLY A 232 13.49 17.37 2.20
C GLY A 232 14.41 17.02 1.05
N LYS A 233 15.24 15.99 1.26
CA LYS A 233 16.13 15.46 0.23
C LYS A 233 15.31 14.84 -0.91
N THR A 234 15.81 14.99 -2.12
CA THR A 234 15.24 14.32 -3.29
C THR A 234 15.30 12.81 -3.10
N THR A 235 14.14 12.17 -3.24
CA THR A 235 13.97 10.71 -3.15
C THR A 235 13.63 10.19 -4.55
N VAL A 236 14.28 9.12 -4.95
CA VAL A 236 13.97 8.38 -6.18
C VAL A 236 13.40 7.04 -5.74
N THR A 237 12.20 6.73 -6.21
CA THR A 237 11.53 5.46 -5.92
C THR A 237 11.29 4.72 -7.24
N TYR A 238 11.62 3.44 -7.25
CA TYR A 238 11.33 2.55 -8.36
C TYR A 238 10.49 1.38 -7.85
N ASP A 239 9.34 1.19 -8.48
CA ASP A 239 8.41 0.09 -8.22
C ASP A 239 8.31 -0.77 -9.48
N GLY A 240 8.60 -2.06 -9.34
CA GLY A 240 8.56 -2.99 -10.46
C GLY A 240 7.78 -4.25 -10.09
N SER A 241 6.89 -4.69 -10.98
CA SER A 241 6.18 -5.95 -10.82
C SER A 241 6.27 -6.80 -12.09
N TYR A 242 6.32 -8.11 -11.88
CA TYR A 242 6.23 -9.11 -12.94
C TYR A 242 5.20 -10.16 -12.54
N GLY A 243 4.25 -10.43 -13.42
CA GLY A 243 3.21 -11.42 -13.20
C GLY A 243 2.88 -12.18 -14.48
N ILE A 244 2.19 -13.28 -14.34
CA ILE A 244 1.61 -14.04 -15.45
C ILE A 244 0.09 -13.99 -15.28
N GLN A 245 -0.58 -13.49 -16.29
CA GLN A 245 -2.05 -13.50 -16.35
C GLN A 245 -2.50 -14.76 -17.07
N SER A 246 -3.33 -15.55 -16.40
CA SER A 246 -3.92 -16.76 -16.94
C SER A 246 -5.43 -16.75 -16.75
N GLN A 247 -6.13 -17.50 -17.60
CA GLN A 247 -7.58 -17.67 -17.45
C GLN A 247 -7.87 -18.53 -16.22
N ILE A 248 -8.69 -18.03 -15.30
CA ILE A 248 -9.02 -18.71 -14.04
C ILE A 248 -9.87 -19.98 -14.31
N LYS A 249 -10.83 -19.89 -15.26
CA LYS A 249 -11.73 -20.98 -15.60
C LYS A 249 -12.14 -20.89 -17.06
N LYS A 250 -12.07 -22.02 -17.76
CA LYS A 250 -12.69 -22.21 -19.07
C LYS A 250 -14.15 -22.62 -18.90
N LEU A 251 -14.99 -22.17 -19.82
CA LEU A 251 -16.38 -22.67 -19.88
C LEU A 251 -16.35 -24.09 -20.45
N GLU A 252 -17.13 -24.98 -19.85
CA GLU A 252 -17.38 -26.30 -20.41
C GLU A 252 -18.34 -26.13 -21.59
N MET A 253 -17.81 -26.23 -22.78
CA MET A 253 -18.57 -26.09 -24.03
C MET A 253 -18.72 -27.48 -24.65
N MET A 254 -19.81 -27.66 -25.36
CA MET A 254 -20.03 -28.87 -26.16
C MET A 254 -18.93 -28.97 -27.23
N ASP A 255 -18.43 -30.17 -27.45
CA ASP A 255 -17.60 -30.47 -28.62
C ASP A 255 -18.46 -30.53 -29.92
N ALA A 256 -17.81 -30.67 -31.05
CA ALA A 256 -18.54 -30.64 -32.34
C ALA A 256 -19.54 -31.79 -32.44
N THR A 257 -19.19 -32.98 -31.98
CA THR A 257 -20.09 -34.14 -31.97
C THR A 257 -21.29 -33.92 -31.07
N GLU A 258 -21.05 -33.45 -29.82
CA GLU A 258 -22.13 -33.17 -28.87
C GLU A 258 -23.06 -32.06 -29.36
N TYR A 259 -22.51 -31.00 -29.96
CA TYR A 259 -23.27 -29.90 -30.56
C TYR A 259 -24.16 -30.41 -31.71
N MET A 260 -23.63 -31.24 -32.61
CA MET A 260 -24.41 -31.80 -33.73
C MET A 260 -25.55 -32.68 -33.24
N MET A 261 -25.31 -33.50 -32.22
CA MET A 261 -26.38 -34.32 -31.61
C MET A 261 -27.45 -33.46 -30.96
N PHE A 262 -27.04 -32.45 -30.16
CA PHE A 262 -27.96 -31.51 -29.53
C PHE A 262 -28.78 -30.73 -30.57
N TYR A 263 -28.14 -30.26 -31.65
CA TYR A 263 -28.81 -29.55 -32.72
C TYR A 263 -29.81 -30.43 -33.47
N ASN A 264 -29.48 -31.69 -33.73
CA ASN A 264 -30.42 -32.65 -34.32
C ASN A 264 -31.65 -32.88 -33.42
N GLU A 265 -31.46 -33.05 -32.13
CA GLU A 265 -32.54 -33.17 -31.18
C GLU A 265 -33.46 -31.92 -31.20
N GLN A 266 -32.90 -30.74 -31.23
CA GLN A 266 -33.62 -29.50 -31.38
C GLN A 266 -34.40 -29.44 -32.70
N GLN A 267 -33.79 -29.87 -33.83
CA GLN A 267 -34.45 -29.87 -35.14
C GLN A 267 -35.57 -30.93 -35.23
N LEU A 268 -35.39 -32.10 -34.63
CA LEU A 268 -36.43 -33.12 -34.53
C LEU A 268 -37.65 -32.60 -33.78
N ASN A 269 -37.42 -31.87 -32.67
CA ASN A 269 -38.53 -31.31 -31.87
C ASN A 269 -39.23 -30.13 -32.57
N ASN A 270 -38.52 -29.35 -33.40
CA ASN A 270 -39.10 -28.18 -34.06
C ASN A 270 -39.61 -28.46 -35.47
N ALA A 271 -38.87 -29.21 -36.28
CA ALA A 271 -39.08 -29.41 -37.70
C ALA A 271 -39.31 -30.86 -38.12
N GLY A 272 -39.21 -31.80 -37.18
CA GLY A 272 -39.41 -33.23 -37.40
C GLY A 272 -38.37 -33.91 -38.30
N LYS A 273 -37.21 -33.26 -38.51
CA LYS A 273 -36.10 -33.82 -39.32
C LYS A 273 -34.77 -33.49 -38.69
N GLU A 274 -33.86 -34.46 -38.77
CA GLU A 274 -32.46 -34.27 -38.44
C GLU A 274 -31.80 -33.37 -39.49
N PHE A 275 -30.86 -32.55 -39.03
CA PHE A 275 -30.08 -31.66 -39.88
C PHE A 275 -28.75 -32.30 -40.28
N PHE A 276 -28.04 -32.90 -39.35
CA PHE A 276 -26.81 -33.62 -39.56
C PHE A 276 -27.06 -35.11 -39.69
N THR A 277 -26.39 -35.76 -40.62
CA THR A 277 -26.43 -37.20 -40.82
C THR A 277 -25.59 -37.91 -39.76
N ALA A 278 -25.88 -39.21 -39.54
CA ALA A 278 -25.08 -40.06 -38.66
C ALA A 278 -23.59 -40.12 -39.03
N ASP A 279 -23.28 -40.13 -40.36
CA ASP A 279 -21.90 -40.14 -40.85
C ASP A 279 -21.20 -38.81 -40.57
N GLU A 280 -21.85 -37.65 -40.76
CA GLU A 280 -21.31 -36.35 -40.43
C GLU A 280 -20.99 -36.22 -38.95
N ILE A 281 -21.83 -36.68 -38.08
CA ILE A 281 -21.62 -36.68 -36.62
C ILE A 281 -20.43 -37.62 -36.28
N ALA A 282 -20.35 -38.80 -36.89
CA ALA A 282 -19.26 -39.75 -36.65
C ALA A 282 -17.86 -39.19 -37.08
N PHE A 283 -17.84 -38.39 -38.13
CA PHE A 283 -16.61 -37.78 -38.64
C PHE A 283 -16.26 -36.42 -38.03
N ALA A 284 -17.17 -35.77 -37.28
CA ALA A 284 -16.96 -34.44 -36.73
C ALA A 284 -15.82 -34.39 -35.69
N GLY A 285 -15.64 -35.46 -34.92
CA GLY A 285 -14.66 -35.51 -33.84
C GLY A 285 -14.91 -34.42 -32.77
N LYS A 286 -13.87 -34.01 -32.09
CA LYS A 286 -13.99 -32.99 -31.06
C LYS A 286 -14.14 -31.56 -31.59
N GLY A 287 -13.81 -31.33 -32.88
CA GLY A 287 -13.78 -29.98 -33.44
C GLY A 287 -12.64 -29.13 -32.89
N THR A 288 -12.83 -27.82 -32.93
CA THR A 288 -11.82 -26.84 -32.49
C THR A 288 -12.23 -26.24 -31.14
N ASP A 289 -11.36 -26.35 -30.14
CA ASP A 289 -11.50 -25.60 -28.89
C ASP A 289 -11.09 -24.14 -29.15
N TRP A 290 -12.10 -23.29 -29.40
CA TRP A 290 -11.90 -21.87 -29.66
C TRP A 290 -11.40 -21.13 -28.41
N GLN A 291 -11.71 -21.62 -27.22
CA GLN A 291 -11.22 -21.00 -25.98
C GLN A 291 -9.70 -21.20 -25.86
N GLU A 292 -9.20 -22.40 -26.15
CA GLU A 292 -7.76 -22.67 -26.12
C GLU A 292 -7.00 -21.92 -27.22
N LEU A 293 -7.64 -21.68 -28.35
CA LEU A 293 -7.04 -20.95 -29.46
C LEU A 293 -6.94 -19.44 -29.17
N VAL A 294 -7.97 -18.87 -28.51
CA VAL A 294 -8.08 -17.41 -28.27
C VAL A 294 -7.40 -16.99 -26.98
N TYR A 295 -7.55 -17.77 -25.91
CA TYR A 295 -6.95 -17.42 -24.62
C TYR A 295 -5.55 -17.98 -24.49
N LYS A 296 -4.62 -17.10 -24.15
CA LYS A 296 -3.22 -17.45 -23.90
C LYS A 296 -2.77 -16.78 -22.61
N ASP A 297 -1.94 -17.49 -21.88
CA ASP A 297 -1.23 -16.88 -20.76
C ASP A 297 -0.30 -15.77 -21.27
N ALA A 298 -0.35 -14.61 -20.63
CA ALA A 298 0.43 -13.45 -21.02
C ALA A 298 1.23 -12.89 -19.84
N PRO A 299 2.52 -12.54 -20.06
CA PRO A 299 3.28 -11.83 -19.03
C PRO A 299 2.75 -10.39 -18.88
N LEU A 300 2.62 -9.96 -17.64
CA LEU A 300 2.35 -8.57 -17.26
C LEU A 300 3.59 -8.02 -16.57
N GLN A 301 4.09 -6.89 -17.05
CA GLN A 301 5.21 -6.18 -16.43
C GLN A 301 4.78 -4.74 -16.18
N THR A 302 5.04 -4.27 -14.98
CA THR A 302 4.82 -2.86 -14.61
C THR A 302 6.12 -2.31 -14.06
N HIS A 303 6.53 -1.15 -14.56
CA HIS A 303 7.69 -0.42 -14.11
C HIS A 303 7.28 1.02 -13.88
N SER A 304 7.43 1.48 -12.65
CA SER A 304 7.09 2.84 -12.24
C SER A 304 8.32 3.49 -11.61
N LEU A 305 8.66 4.68 -12.07
CA LEU A 305 9.76 5.48 -11.54
C LEU A 305 9.22 6.81 -11.06
N SER A 306 9.49 7.18 -9.83
CA SER A 306 9.08 8.47 -9.31
C SER A 306 10.24 9.20 -8.64
N ILE A 307 10.22 10.52 -8.74
CA ILE A 307 11.18 11.43 -8.15
C ILE A 307 10.43 12.51 -7.39
N ALA A 308 10.63 12.59 -6.09
CA ALA A 308 9.99 13.55 -5.21
C ALA A 308 11.02 14.35 -4.42
N GLY A 309 10.75 15.63 -4.18
CA GLY A 309 11.62 16.46 -3.38
C GLY A 309 11.10 17.88 -3.25
N GLY A 310 11.88 18.72 -2.58
CA GLY A 310 11.54 20.13 -2.49
C GLY A 310 12.20 20.86 -1.33
N ASN A 311 11.95 22.15 -1.31
CA ASN A 311 12.35 23.06 -0.25
C ASN A 311 11.15 23.90 0.22
N ASP A 312 11.36 24.91 1.04
CA ASP A 312 10.29 25.78 1.55
C ASP A 312 9.55 26.57 0.44
N LYS A 313 10.16 26.74 -0.72
CA LYS A 313 9.60 27.54 -1.83
C LYS A 313 9.08 26.70 -2.98
N THR A 314 9.66 25.54 -3.20
CA THR A 314 9.34 24.69 -4.36
C THR A 314 9.32 23.24 -3.93
N LYS A 315 8.23 22.57 -4.27
CA LYS A 315 8.07 21.11 -4.11
C LYS A 315 7.76 20.52 -5.48
N PHE A 316 8.28 19.34 -5.76
CA PHE A 316 8.02 18.66 -7.03
C PHE A 316 7.83 17.18 -6.82
N TYR A 317 6.99 16.60 -7.65
CA TYR A 317 6.77 15.17 -7.83
C TYR A 317 6.66 14.91 -9.33
N VAL A 318 7.42 13.94 -9.82
CA VAL A 318 7.42 13.52 -11.23
C VAL A 318 7.41 12.00 -11.23
N SER A 319 6.51 11.39 -12.01
CA SER A 319 6.39 9.94 -12.17
C SER A 319 6.20 9.55 -13.63
N GLY A 320 6.51 8.30 -13.93
CA GLY A 320 6.33 7.73 -15.26
C GLY A 320 6.57 6.23 -15.30
#